data_3e79a5d3aa6217e7d1d075bb908df1be
#
_entry.id   3e79a5d3aa6217e7d1d075bb908df1be
#
_cell.length_a   1.000
_cell.length_b   1.000
_cell.length_c   1.000
_cell.angle_alpha   90.00
_cell.angle_beta   90.00
_cell.angle_gamma   90.00
#
_symmetry.space_group_name_H-M   'P 1'
#
loop_
_entity.id
_entity.type
_entity.pdbx_description
1 polymer ?
#
loop_
_entity_poly.entity_id
_entity_poly.type
_entity_poly.pdbx_seq_one_letter_code
_entity_poly.pdbx_strand_id
1 'polypeptide(L)'
;NVNRFESEMCEKLGVKAAVALSSGTAAIHLALKLLEVKERDVIFCQSLTFSATANPILYERGIPVFIDSDLDSWNMSPEALERAFEQYERKGIRPKAVIVVHLYGLAADMERIQKICRKYDTPIIEDAAESLGTSFRGKNTGTFGEFGIISFNGNKIITSSGGGMLLCNTEDAEEKAKKALFWATQAREPELYYQHRELGYNYRMSNIVAGIGRGQLKVLDKRI
;
A
#
# COMPACT_ATOMS: atom_id res chain seq x y z
N ASN A 1 9.16 19.18 7.27
CA ASN A 1 9.80 17.89 6.96
C ASN A 1 8.86 16.95 6.20
N VAL A 2 7.56 16.92 6.54
CA VAL A 2 6.63 15.92 5.96
C VAL A 2 6.61 16.02 4.42
N ASN A 3 6.25 17.17 3.86
CA ASN A 3 6.17 17.34 2.40
C ASN A 3 7.52 17.10 1.68
N ARG A 4 8.64 17.46 2.33
CA ARG A 4 9.97 17.16 1.79
C ARG A 4 10.27 15.67 1.79
N PHE A 5 9.83 14.94 2.83
CA PHE A 5 9.99 13.49 2.90
C PHE A 5 9.19 12.79 1.80
N GLU A 6 7.96 13.26 1.54
CA GLU A 6 7.15 12.79 0.41
C GLU A 6 7.86 13.01 -0.93
N SER A 7 8.36 14.23 -1.18
CA SER A 7 9.08 14.56 -2.42
C SER A 7 10.37 13.73 -2.58
N GLU A 8 11.17 13.61 -1.52
CA GLU A 8 12.41 12.81 -1.53
C GLU A 8 12.14 11.31 -1.77
N MET A 9 11.02 10.78 -1.26
CA MET A 9 10.61 9.40 -1.54
C MET A 9 10.08 9.23 -2.97
N CYS A 10 9.33 10.20 -3.48
CA CYS A 10 8.89 10.20 -4.89
C CYS A 10 10.09 10.17 -5.83
N GLU A 11 11.09 11.01 -5.60
CA GLU A 11 12.32 11.05 -6.38
C GLU A 11 13.10 9.72 -6.29
N LYS A 12 13.26 9.17 -5.07
CA LYS A 12 14.00 7.93 -4.83
C LYS A 12 13.37 6.73 -5.52
N LEU A 13 12.04 6.62 -5.52
CA LEU A 13 11.31 5.47 -6.05
C LEU A 13 10.80 5.66 -7.48
N GLY A 14 10.84 6.88 -8.01
CA GLY A 14 10.32 7.22 -9.33
C GLY A 14 8.79 7.19 -9.41
N VAL A 15 8.09 7.56 -8.32
CA VAL A 15 6.61 7.61 -8.27
C VAL A 15 6.10 9.03 -8.38
N LYS A 16 4.85 9.18 -8.85
CA LYS A 16 4.26 10.49 -9.13
C LYS A 16 3.86 11.25 -7.86
N ALA A 17 3.31 10.56 -6.87
CA ALA A 17 2.86 11.18 -5.63
C ALA A 17 2.97 10.20 -4.45
N ALA A 18 3.15 10.76 -3.25
CA ALA A 18 3.20 10.01 -2.01
C ALA A 18 2.57 10.79 -0.87
N VAL A 19 2.02 10.08 0.12
CA VAL A 19 1.43 10.67 1.33
C VAL A 19 2.05 10.00 2.55
N ALA A 20 2.76 10.78 3.37
CA ALA A 20 3.36 10.31 4.61
C ALA A 20 2.30 10.18 5.71
N LEU A 21 2.20 9.01 6.29
CA LEU A 21 1.14 8.60 7.21
C LEU A 21 1.72 8.07 8.53
N SER A 22 0.85 7.87 9.51
CA SER A 22 1.21 7.39 10.85
C SER A 22 1.69 5.93 10.89
N SER A 23 1.35 5.13 9.87
CA SER A 23 1.76 3.71 9.76
C SER A 23 1.52 3.16 8.36
N GLY A 24 2.15 2.02 8.02
CA GLY A 24 1.81 1.24 6.84
C GLY A 24 0.36 0.75 6.84
N THR A 25 -0.17 0.38 8.00
CA THR A 25 -1.58 0.00 8.17
C THR A 25 -2.53 1.11 7.75
N ALA A 26 -2.25 2.35 8.15
CA ALA A 26 -3.02 3.54 7.72
C ALA A 26 -2.93 3.74 6.20
N ALA A 27 -1.78 3.44 5.59
CA ALA A 27 -1.60 3.54 4.15
C ALA A 27 -2.41 2.47 3.39
N ILE A 28 -2.43 1.20 3.85
CA ILE A 28 -3.29 0.16 3.28
C ILE A 28 -4.76 0.54 3.39
N HIS A 29 -5.18 1.04 4.56
CA HIS A 29 -6.56 1.45 4.78
C HIS A 29 -6.99 2.56 3.80
N LEU A 30 -6.18 3.60 3.64
CA LEU A 30 -6.50 4.68 2.71
C LEU A 30 -6.44 4.22 1.23
N ALA A 31 -5.56 3.26 0.86
CA ALA A 31 -5.57 2.66 -0.46
C ALA A 31 -6.90 1.95 -0.75
N LEU A 32 -7.42 1.16 0.20
CA LEU A 32 -8.71 0.48 0.08
C LEU A 32 -9.86 1.48 -0.04
N LYS A 33 -9.83 2.59 0.71
CA LYS A 33 -10.80 3.67 0.59
C LYS A 33 -10.76 4.37 -0.77
N LEU A 34 -9.56 4.61 -1.32
CA LEU A 34 -9.39 5.20 -2.65
C LEU A 34 -9.91 4.28 -3.76
N LEU A 35 -9.85 2.96 -3.55
CA LEU A 35 -10.48 1.98 -4.42
C LEU A 35 -11.99 1.83 -4.18
N GLU A 36 -12.55 2.64 -3.28
CA GLU A 36 -13.98 2.60 -2.92
C GLU A 36 -14.44 1.20 -2.48
N VAL A 37 -13.63 0.54 -1.66
CA VAL A 37 -14.02 -0.75 -1.05
C VAL A 37 -15.24 -0.53 -0.16
N LYS A 38 -16.23 -1.39 -0.30
CA LYS A 38 -17.51 -1.36 0.42
C LYS A 38 -17.73 -2.65 1.21
N GLU A 39 -18.72 -2.61 2.07
CA GLU A 39 -19.13 -3.79 2.84
C GLU A 39 -19.39 -4.98 1.90
N ARG A 40 -18.77 -6.12 2.25
CA ARG A 40 -18.82 -7.41 1.53
C ARG A 40 -18.06 -7.45 0.21
N ASP A 41 -17.34 -6.39 -0.19
CA ASP A 41 -16.39 -6.49 -1.30
C ASP A 41 -15.30 -7.51 -0.96
N VAL A 42 -14.96 -8.34 -1.92
CA VAL A 42 -13.91 -9.36 -1.77
C VAL A 42 -12.56 -8.76 -2.14
N ILE A 43 -11.59 -8.92 -1.24
CA ILE A 43 -10.20 -8.54 -1.47
C ILE A 43 -9.32 -9.77 -1.32
N PHE A 44 -8.54 -10.08 -2.36
CA PHE A 44 -7.53 -11.11 -2.27
C PHE A 44 -6.29 -10.58 -1.56
N CYS A 45 -5.76 -11.33 -0.62
CA CYS A 45 -4.52 -10.96 0.08
C CYS A 45 -3.68 -12.20 0.36
N GLN A 46 -2.38 -12.02 0.51
CA GLN A 46 -1.46 -13.09 0.84
C GLN A 46 -1.78 -13.70 2.22
N SER A 47 -1.68 -15.04 2.34
CA SER A 47 -1.94 -15.75 3.60
C SER A 47 -0.77 -15.62 4.59
N LEU A 48 0.46 -15.72 4.09
CA LEU A 48 1.67 -15.55 4.90
C LEU A 48 2.07 -14.06 4.87
N THR A 49 1.64 -13.33 5.89
CA THR A 49 1.88 -11.89 6.01
C THR A 49 1.69 -11.42 7.44
N PHE A 50 2.12 -10.19 7.72
CA PHE A 50 1.75 -9.50 8.94
C PHE A 50 0.26 -9.11 8.90
N SER A 51 -0.42 -9.19 10.05
CA SER A 51 -1.88 -8.97 10.14
C SER A 51 -2.34 -7.60 9.61
N ALA A 52 -1.44 -6.61 9.54
CA ALA A 52 -1.75 -5.30 8.98
C ALA A 52 -2.13 -5.33 7.49
N THR A 53 -1.78 -6.36 6.74
CA THR A 53 -2.21 -6.53 5.34
C THR A 53 -3.71 -6.84 5.27
N ALA A 54 -4.24 -7.65 6.19
CA ALA A 54 -5.62 -8.10 6.18
C ALA A 54 -6.57 -7.22 7.02
N ASN A 55 -6.11 -6.70 8.17
CA ASN A 55 -6.96 -5.95 9.09
C ASN A 55 -7.68 -4.74 8.45
N PRO A 56 -7.05 -3.91 7.60
CA PRO A 56 -7.73 -2.79 6.96
C PRO A 56 -8.87 -3.18 6.03
N ILE A 57 -8.87 -4.42 5.49
CA ILE A 57 -9.99 -4.95 4.71
C ILE A 57 -11.24 -5.01 5.61
N LEU A 58 -11.05 -5.46 6.86
CA LEU A 58 -12.15 -5.54 7.83
C LEU A 58 -12.59 -4.16 8.34
N TYR A 59 -11.71 -3.15 8.32
CA TYR A 59 -12.11 -1.78 8.67
C TYR A 59 -13.15 -1.23 7.69
N GLU A 60 -13.04 -1.58 6.41
CA GLU A 60 -14.01 -1.25 5.37
C GLU A 60 -15.14 -2.31 5.24
N ARG A 61 -15.24 -3.26 6.19
CA ARG A 61 -16.19 -4.38 6.20
C ARG A 61 -16.11 -5.27 4.95
N GLY A 62 -14.96 -5.25 4.27
CA GLY A 62 -14.64 -6.14 3.16
C GLY A 62 -14.37 -7.57 3.66
N ILE A 63 -14.32 -8.50 2.72
CA ILE A 63 -14.08 -9.93 2.97
C ILE A 63 -12.66 -10.27 2.48
N PRO A 64 -11.70 -10.52 3.39
CA PRO A 64 -10.39 -10.99 2.99
C PRO A 64 -10.47 -12.44 2.49
N VAL A 65 -9.87 -12.71 1.35
CA VAL A 65 -9.69 -14.06 0.81
C VAL A 65 -8.20 -14.31 0.72
N PHE A 66 -7.73 -15.28 1.47
CA PHE A 66 -6.32 -15.58 1.58
C PHE A 66 -5.84 -16.43 0.40
N ILE A 67 -4.81 -15.92 -0.27
CA ILE A 67 -4.12 -16.61 -1.38
C ILE A 67 -2.86 -17.25 -0.81
N ASP A 68 -2.66 -18.51 -1.15
CA ASP A 68 -1.54 -19.29 -0.63
C ASP A 68 -0.20 -18.84 -1.20
N SER A 69 0.87 -19.22 -0.51
CA SER A 69 2.24 -18.88 -0.86
C SER A 69 2.82 -19.87 -1.86
N ASP A 70 3.77 -19.43 -2.66
CA ASP A 70 4.63 -20.33 -3.38
C ASP A 70 5.72 -20.91 -2.45
N LEU A 71 6.18 -22.11 -2.76
CA LEU A 71 7.08 -22.86 -1.87
C LEU A 71 8.52 -22.35 -1.87
N ASP A 72 8.94 -21.65 -2.93
CA ASP A 72 10.31 -21.21 -3.08
C ASP A 72 10.54 -19.83 -2.48
N SER A 73 9.65 -18.87 -2.78
CA SER A 73 9.78 -17.47 -2.34
C SER A 73 8.96 -17.13 -1.09
N TRP A 74 7.98 -17.97 -0.74
CA TRP A 74 6.96 -17.75 0.30
C TRP A 74 6.08 -16.51 0.05
N ASN A 75 6.26 -15.84 -1.06
CA ASN A 75 5.37 -14.79 -1.53
C ASN A 75 4.08 -15.39 -2.12
N MET A 76 3.13 -14.54 -2.51
CA MET A 76 1.88 -14.99 -3.13
C MET A 76 2.14 -15.88 -4.36
N SER A 77 1.57 -17.10 -4.37
CA SER A 77 1.63 -17.99 -5.52
C SER A 77 0.77 -17.46 -6.66
N PRO A 78 1.36 -17.18 -7.85
CA PRO A 78 0.59 -16.81 -9.03
C PRO A 78 -0.45 -17.87 -9.43
N GLU A 79 -0.11 -19.15 -9.28
CA GLU A 79 -1.02 -20.27 -9.57
C GLU A 79 -2.22 -20.29 -8.60
N ALA A 80 -1.97 -20.05 -7.32
CA ALA A 80 -3.05 -19.98 -6.34
C ALA A 80 -3.95 -18.76 -6.59
N LEU A 81 -3.35 -17.62 -6.97
CA LEU A 81 -4.07 -16.42 -7.34
C LEU A 81 -4.97 -16.66 -8.57
N GLU A 82 -4.45 -17.28 -9.63
CA GLU A 82 -5.23 -17.55 -10.84
C GLU A 82 -6.40 -18.50 -10.55
N ARG A 83 -6.16 -19.59 -9.78
CA ARG A 83 -7.24 -20.49 -9.33
C ARG A 83 -8.31 -19.78 -8.52
N ALA A 84 -7.90 -18.83 -7.65
CA ALA A 84 -8.85 -18.05 -6.87
C ALA A 84 -9.73 -17.16 -7.77
N PHE A 85 -9.14 -16.47 -8.76
CA PHE A 85 -9.90 -15.70 -9.74
C PHE A 85 -10.91 -16.57 -10.50
N GLU A 86 -10.49 -17.71 -11.04
CA GLU A 86 -11.38 -18.64 -11.74
C GLU A 86 -12.54 -19.12 -10.84
N GLN A 87 -12.27 -19.41 -9.58
CA GLN A 87 -13.29 -19.84 -8.62
C GLN A 87 -14.31 -18.72 -8.35
N TYR A 88 -13.86 -17.47 -8.19
CA TYR A 88 -14.72 -16.35 -7.90
C TYR A 88 -15.49 -15.86 -9.14
N GLU A 89 -14.89 -15.96 -10.33
CA GLU A 89 -15.57 -15.72 -11.60
C GLU A 89 -16.77 -16.68 -11.80
N ARG A 90 -16.60 -17.98 -11.49
CA ARG A 90 -17.71 -18.97 -11.52
C ARG A 90 -18.84 -18.63 -10.55
N LYS A 91 -18.55 -17.89 -9.47
CA LYS A 91 -19.55 -17.40 -8.50
C LYS A 91 -20.17 -16.06 -8.93
N GLY A 92 -19.75 -15.48 -10.04
CA GLY A 92 -20.15 -14.15 -10.48
C GLY A 92 -19.63 -13.03 -9.57
N ILE A 93 -18.55 -13.26 -8.83
CA ILE A 93 -17.96 -12.29 -7.89
C ILE A 93 -16.61 -11.83 -8.47
N ARG A 94 -16.47 -10.52 -8.63
CA ARG A 94 -15.20 -9.90 -9.00
C ARG A 94 -14.49 -9.36 -7.75
N PRO A 95 -13.26 -9.78 -7.44
CA PRO A 95 -12.49 -9.20 -6.35
C PRO A 95 -12.22 -7.70 -6.61
N LYS A 96 -12.37 -6.88 -5.59
CA LYS A 96 -12.20 -5.42 -5.67
C LYS A 96 -10.74 -5.01 -5.77
N ALA A 97 -9.84 -5.78 -5.15
CA ALA A 97 -8.39 -5.58 -5.19
C ALA A 97 -7.62 -6.86 -4.87
N VAL A 98 -6.34 -6.86 -5.22
CA VAL A 98 -5.34 -7.84 -4.74
C VAL A 98 -4.30 -7.10 -3.92
N ILE A 99 -4.03 -7.53 -2.68
CA ILE A 99 -2.93 -7.02 -1.87
C ILE A 99 -1.77 -8.02 -1.94
N VAL A 100 -0.68 -7.62 -2.58
CA VAL A 100 0.53 -8.42 -2.75
C VAL A 100 1.57 -7.95 -1.75
N VAL A 101 2.17 -8.87 -1.01
CA VAL A 101 3.24 -8.57 -0.06
C VAL A 101 4.58 -8.95 -0.65
N HIS A 102 5.61 -8.16 -0.37
CA HIS A 102 7.00 -8.49 -0.65
C HIS A 102 7.66 -8.94 0.66
N LEU A 103 7.46 -10.22 0.99
CA LEU A 103 7.78 -10.79 2.30
C LEU A 103 9.28 -10.75 2.56
N TYR A 104 9.67 -10.26 3.75
CA TYR A 104 11.05 -10.17 4.21
C TYR A 104 12.03 -9.49 3.23
N GLY A 105 11.51 -8.62 2.37
CA GLY A 105 12.32 -7.89 1.38
C GLY A 105 12.50 -8.63 0.05
N LEU A 106 11.98 -9.84 -0.10
CA LEU A 106 11.99 -10.57 -1.38
C LEU A 106 10.80 -10.14 -2.23
N ALA A 107 11.06 -9.69 -3.46
CA ALA A 107 10.00 -9.30 -4.37
C ALA A 107 9.15 -10.51 -4.79
N ALA A 108 7.82 -10.36 -4.76
CA ALA A 108 6.89 -11.32 -5.36
C ALA A 108 7.07 -11.34 -6.90
N ASP A 109 6.61 -12.41 -7.58
CA ASP A 109 6.62 -12.50 -9.04
C ASP A 109 5.60 -11.51 -9.66
N MET A 110 5.98 -10.23 -9.65
CA MET A 110 5.11 -9.16 -10.12
C MET A 110 4.75 -9.25 -11.58
N GLU A 111 5.58 -9.88 -12.41
CA GLU A 111 5.27 -10.05 -13.83
C GLU A 111 4.05 -10.96 -14.03
N ARG A 112 4.05 -12.12 -13.37
CA ARG A 112 2.94 -13.07 -13.46
C ARG A 112 1.70 -12.55 -12.75
N ILE A 113 1.86 -11.99 -11.55
CA ILE A 113 0.76 -11.43 -10.76
C ILE A 113 0.07 -10.29 -11.53
N GLN A 114 0.83 -9.33 -12.10
CA GLN A 114 0.26 -8.26 -12.91
C GLN A 114 -0.47 -8.78 -14.15
N LYS A 115 0.06 -9.81 -14.81
CA LYS A 115 -0.59 -10.43 -15.98
C LYS A 115 -1.95 -11.02 -15.61
N ILE A 116 -2.01 -11.72 -14.47
CA ILE A 116 -3.26 -12.30 -13.94
C ILE A 116 -4.23 -11.17 -13.57
N CYS A 117 -3.83 -10.21 -12.78
CA CYS A 117 -4.70 -9.12 -12.34
C CYS A 117 -5.24 -8.29 -13.51
N ARG A 118 -4.44 -8.05 -14.55
CA ARG A 118 -4.91 -7.39 -15.79
C ARG A 118 -5.96 -8.20 -16.53
N LYS A 119 -5.83 -9.54 -16.58
CA LYS A 119 -6.84 -10.42 -17.21
C LYS A 119 -8.21 -10.25 -16.58
N TYR A 120 -8.25 -10.03 -15.25
CA TYR A 120 -9.47 -9.87 -14.47
C TYR A 120 -9.80 -8.40 -14.14
N ASP A 121 -9.05 -7.46 -14.73
CA ASP A 121 -9.21 -6.00 -14.52
C ASP A 121 -9.32 -5.64 -13.04
N THR A 122 -8.41 -6.17 -12.22
CA THR A 122 -8.39 -6.00 -10.76
C THR A 122 -7.13 -5.23 -10.33
N PRO A 123 -7.28 -4.11 -9.59
CA PRO A 123 -6.15 -3.29 -9.14
C PRO A 123 -5.29 -4.02 -8.11
N ILE A 124 -4.00 -3.68 -8.08
CA ILE A 124 -3.03 -4.21 -7.12
C ILE A 124 -2.64 -3.13 -6.12
N ILE A 125 -2.64 -3.49 -4.85
CA ILE A 125 -1.97 -2.78 -3.76
C ILE A 125 -0.71 -3.59 -3.41
N GLU A 126 0.47 -2.96 -3.42
CA GLU A 126 1.71 -3.61 -2.99
C GLU A 126 1.99 -3.27 -1.53
N ASP A 127 1.97 -4.25 -0.66
CA ASP A 127 2.50 -4.12 0.69
C ASP A 127 4.03 -4.32 0.64
N ALA A 128 4.73 -3.22 0.39
CA ALA A 128 6.18 -3.12 0.34
C ALA A 128 6.79 -2.66 1.68
N ALA A 129 6.07 -2.91 2.79
CA ALA A 129 6.50 -2.50 4.13
C ALA A 129 7.84 -3.10 4.57
N GLU A 130 8.28 -4.17 3.94
CA GLU A 130 9.54 -4.87 4.25
C GLU A 130 10.56 -4.83 3.11
N SER A 131 10.25 -4.17 1.99
CA SER A 131 11.03 -4.26 0.75
C SER A 131 11.50 -2.90 0.20
N LEU A 132 11.55 -1.86 1.02
CA LEU A 132 12.08 -0.57 0.58
C LEU A 132 13.54 -0.73 0.10
N GLY A 133 13.78 -0.42 -1.18
CA GLY A 133 15.09 -0.59 -1.83
C GLY A 133 15.21 -1.88 -2.63
N THR A 134 14.30 -2.84 -2.46
CA THR A 134 14.23 -4.02 -3.31
C THR A 134 13.71 -3.65 -4.69
N SER A 135 14.27 -4.28 -5.72
CA SER A 135 13.78 -4.16 -7.09
C SER A 135 13.50 -5.53 -7.71
N PHE A 136 12.51 -5.56 -8.59
CA PHE A 136 12.22 -6.71 -9.45
C PHE A 136 12.41 -6.30 -10.90
N ARG A 137 13.35 -6.93 -11.61
CA ARG A 137 13.69 -6.58 -13.00
C ARG A 137 13.98 -5.09 -13.21
N GLY A 138 14.68 -4.46 -12.26
CA GLY A 138 15.10 -3.06 -12.33
C GLY A 138 14.02 -2.03 -11.96
N LYS A 139 12.84 -2.47 -11.53
CA LYS A 139 11.78 -1.59 -11.05
C LYS A 139 11.57 -1.78 -9.54
N ASN A 140 11.48 -0.72 -8.78
CA ASN A 140 11.31 -0.76 -7.32
C ASN A 140 10.00 -1.43 -6.91
N THR A 141 10.04 -2.25 -5.86
CA THR A 141 8.81 -2.73 -5.19
C THR A 141 8.02 -1.56 -4.62
N GLY A 142 6.69 -1.69 -4.58
CA GLY A 142 5.77 -0.61 -4.24
C GLY A 142 5.39 0.30 -5.42
N THR A 143 5.92 0.02 -6.63
CA THR A 143 5.65 0.84 -7.82
C THR A 143 4.98 0.10 -8.98
N PHE A 144 4.71 -1.20 -8.82
CA PHE A 144 4.08 -2.03 -9.86
C PHE A 144 2.55 -1.94 -9.85
N GLY A 145 1.95 -1.83 -8.67
CA GLY A 145 0.51 -1.72 -8.47
C GLY A 145 -0.01 -0.29 -8.57
N GLU A 146 -1.30 -0.12 -8.41
CA GLU A 146 -1.94 1.19 -8.35
C GLU A 146 -1.48 1.98 -7.12
N PHE A 147 -1.30 1.26 -6.00
CA PHE A 147 -0.78 1.80 -4.75
C PHE A 147 0.37 0.95 -4.24
N GLY A 148 1.35 1.63 -3.61
CA GLY A 148 2.42 0.99 -2.86
C GLY A 148 2.42 1.48 -1.41
N ILE A 149 2.78 0.59 -0.50
CA ILE A 149 2.78 0.84 0.94
C ILE A 149 4.19 0.69 1.47
N ILE A 150 4.71 1.73 2.11
CA ILE A 150 6.00 1.68 2.80
C ILE A 150 5.75 1.84 4.30
N SER A 151 6.56 1.15 5.11
CA SER A 151 6.54 1.28 6.57
C SER A 151 7.89 1.77 7.08
N PHE A 152 7.83 2.65 8.09
CA PHE A 152 9.00 3.16 8.82
C PHE A 152 8.93 2.77 10.30
N ASN A 153 8.25 1.66 10.62
CA ASN A 153 8.18 1.13 11.97
C ASN A 153 9.58 0.74 12.49
N GLY A 154 9.72 0.51 13.81
CA GLY A 154 10.99 0.30 14.48
C GLY A 154 11.90 -0.79 13.90
N ASN A 155 11.30 -1.83 13.33
CA ASN A 155 11.99 -3.01 12.78
C ASN A 155 12.23 -2.97 11.26
N LYS A 156 11.94 -1.85 10.58
CA LYS A 156 12.07 -1.76 9.11
C LYS A 156 13.47 -1.35 8.67
N ILE A 157 13.79 -1.53 7.39
CA ILE A 157 15.10 -1.26 6.75
C ILE A 157 15.61 0.14 7.11
N ILE A 158 14.74 1.15 7.01
CA ILE A 158 14.92 2.45 7.64
C ILE A 158 13.72 2.72 8.55
N THR A 159 13.96 3.37 9.68
CA THR A 159 12.93 3.60 10.68
C THR A 159 12.86 5.05 11.13
N SER A 160 11.67 5.51 11.43
CA SER A 160 11.42 6.75 12.17
C SER A 160 10.67 6.48 13.49
N SER A 161 10.87 5.27 14.07
CA SER A 161 10.16 4.72 15.24
C SER A 161 8.73 4.29 14.92
N GLY A 162 8.07 4.97 14.06
CA GLY A 162 6.75 4.72 13.51
C GLY A 162 6.61 5.44 12.18
N GLY A 163 5.46 5.32 11.55
CA GLY A 163 5.19 5.96 10.27
C GLY A 163 5.03 4.98 9.13
N GLY A 164 4.47 5.47 8.05
CA GLY A 164 4.30 4.79 6.79
C GLY A 164 4.12 5.78 5.65
N MET A 165 3.98 5.28 4.45
CA MET A 165 3.76 6.10 3.28
C MET A 165 2.88 5.35 2.28
N LEU A 166 1.90 6.05 1.75
CA LEU A 166 1.11 5.62 0.60
C LEU A 166 1.75 6.19 -0.66
N LEU A 167 2.12 5.33 -1.60
CA LEU A 167 2.59 5.68 -2.93
C LEU A 167 1.42 5.56 -3.90
N CYS A 168 1.24 6.58 -4.76
CA CYS A 168 0.22 6.59 -5.81
C CYS A 168 0.93 6.56 -7.18
N ASN A 169 0.61 5.54 -7.98
CA ASN A 169 1.40 5.21 -9.18
C ASN A 169 0.65 5.44 -10.51
N THR A 170 -0.66 5.72 -10.46
CA THR A 170 -1.51 5.91 -11.64
C THR A 170 -1.43 7.32 -12.21
N GLU A 171 -2.11 7.57 -13.32
CA GLU A 171 -2.12 8.90 -13.96
C GLU A 171 -2.75 9.97 -13.06
N ASP A 172 -3.75 9.61 -12.29
CA ASP A 172 -4.48 10.43 -11.32
C ASP A 172 -3.84 10.44 -9.91
N ALA A 173 -2.56 10.05 -9.81
CA ALA A 173 -1.84 9.89 -8.55
C ALA A 173 -1.90 11.14 -7.64
N GLU A 174 -1.79 12.34 -8.22
CA GLU A 174 -1.84 13.59 -7.44
C GLU A 174 -3.22 13.84 -6.83
N GLU A 175 -4.30 13.53 -7.57
CA GLU A 175 -5.67 13.65 -7.07
C GLU A 175 -5.92 12.65 -5.94
N LYS A 176 -5.52 11.39 -6.13
CA LYS A 176 -5.60 10.33 -5.12
C LYS A 176 -4.79 10.69 -3.87
N ALA A 177 -3.59 11.21 -4.03
CA ALA A 177 -2.77 11.64 -2.91
C ALA A 177 -3.41 12.82 -2.15
N LYS A 178 -3.98 13.81 -2.84
CA LYS A 178 -4.74 14.91 -2.22
C LYS A 178 -5.94 14.38 -1.42
N LYS A 179 -6.68 13.42 -1.99
CA LYS A 179 -7.82 12.80 -1.31
C LYS A 179 -7.39 12.00 -0.08
N ALA A 180 -6.33 11.21 -0.19
CA ALA A 180 -5.76 10.49 0.95
C ALA A 180 -5.28 11.44 2.06
N LEU A 181 -4.61 12.54 1.70
CA LEU A 181 -4.18 13.56 2.64
C LEU A 181 -5.35 14.22 3.35
N PHE A 182 -6.42 14.56 2.62
CA PHE A 182 -7.64 15.11 3.19
C PHE A 182 -8.24 14.18 4.24
N TRP A 183 -8.39 12.90 3.94
CA TRP A 183 -8.86 11.92 4.92
C TRP A 183 -7.88 11.72 6.08
N ALA A 184 -6.56 11.73 5.82
CA ALA A 184 -5.54 11.56 6.86
C ALA A 184 -5.47 12.75 7.85
N THR A 185 -6.04 13.90 7.48
CA THR A 185 -6.15 15.12 8.29
C THR A 185 -7.59 15.40 8.72
N GLN A 186 -8.29 14.35 9.14
CA GLN A 186 -9.66 14.34 9.66
C GLN A 186 -10.77 14.74 8.67
N ALA A 187 -10.50 14.79 7.36
CA ALA A 187 -11.43 15.30 6.35
C ALA A 187 -12.00 16.69 6.70
N ARG A 188 -11.12 17.55 7.22
CA ARG A 188 -11.50 18.91 7.59
C ARG A 188 -11.62 19.77 6.35
N GLU A 189 -12.79 20.38 6.15
CA GLU A 189 -13.06 21.32 5.05
C GLU A 189 -12.27 22.63 5.26
N PRO A 190 -11.90 23.34 4.16
CA PRO A 190 -11.15 24.58 4.22
C PRO A 190 -12.02 25.78 4.61
N GLU A 191 -12.79 25.64 5.70
CA GLU A 191 -13.67 26.68 6.22
C GLU A 191 -13.08 27.37 7.46
N LEU A 192 -13.57 28.58 7.80
CA LEU A 192 -13.17 29.32 9.00
C LEU A 192 -13.61 28.63 10.30
N TYR A 193 -14.55 27.73 10.22
CA TYR A 193 -15.07 26.91 11.33
C TYR A 193 -14.84 25.42 11.05
N TYR A 194 -14.96 24.58 12.07
CA TYR A 194 -14.82 23.14 11.90
C TYR A 194 -16.01 22.59 11.16
N GLN A 195 -15.76 22.06 9.95
CA GLN A 195 -16.75 21.37 9.15
C GLN A 195 -16.13 20.09 8.58
N HIS A 196 -16.88 19.00 8.67
CA HIS A 196 -16.53 17.68 8.18
C HIS A 196 -17.72 17.08 7.45
N ARG A 197 -17.61 16.87 6.16
CA ARG A 197 -18.67 16.25 5.32
C ARG A 197 -18.42 14.76 5.11
N GLU A 198 -17.20 14.32 5.34
CA GLU A 198 -16.77 12.93 5.20
C GLU A 198 -16.10 12.44 6.47
N LEU A 199 -16.07 11.11 6.64
CA LEU A 199 -15.29 10.48 7.69
C LEU A 199 -13.80 10.62 7.37
N GLY A 200 -13.07 11.22 8.30
CA GLY A 200 -11.62 11.37 8.23
C GLY A 200 -10.92 10.70 9.41
N TYR A 201 -9.60 10.68 9.35
CA TYR A 201 -8.73 9.96 10.29
C TYR A 201 -7.61 10.86 10.79
N ASN A 202 -7.06 10.55 11.94
CA ASN A 202 -5.82 11.14 12.42
C ASN A 202 -4.64 10.27 11.99
N TYR A 203 -4.35 10.25 10.69
CA TYR A 203 -3.35 9.39 10.07
C TYR A 203 -2.14 10.15 9.52
N ARG A 204 -2.08 11.46 9.66
CA ARG A 204 -0.92 12.23 9.16
C ARG A 204 0.34 11.93 9.95
N MET A 205 1.47 11.73 9.26
CA MET A 205 2.79 11.62 9.91
C MET A 205 3.17 12.92 10.61
N SER A 206 3.75 12.83 11.81
CA SER A 206 4.22 14.02 12.52
C SER A 206 5.50 14.60 11.90
N ASN A 207 5.71 15.91 12.08
CA ASN A 207 6.87 16.59 11.51
C ASN A 207 8.22 16.09 12.10
N ILE A 208 8.22 15.62 13.35
CA ILE A 208 9.40 15.04 14.01
C ILE A 208 9.75 13.70 13.36
N VAL A 209 8.76 12.81 13.24
CA VAL A 209 8.89 11.48 12.62
C VAL A 209 9.37 11.60 11.17
N ALA A 210 8.79 12.52 10.40
CA ALA A 210 9.24 12.80 9.04
C ALA A 210 10.68 13.31 8.98
N GLY A 211 11.11 14.12 9.92
CA GLY A 211 12.49 14.60 10.02
C GLY A 211 13.49 13.47 10.23
N ILE A 212 13.17 12.51 11.11
CA ILE A 212 13.96 11.30 11.32
C ILE A 212 13.98 10.45 10.04
N GLY A 213 12.81 10.20 9.43
CA GLY A 213 12.67 9.45 8.19
C GLY A 213 13.55 9.99 7.06
N ARG A 214 13.60 11.31 6.87
CA ARG A 214 14.48 11.99 5.91
C ARG A 214 15.97 11.74 6.20
N GLY A 215 16.35 11.78 7.48
CA GLY A 215 17.72 11.44 7.90
C GLY A 215 18.08 10.00 7.56
N GLN A 216 17.14 9.08 7.79
CA GLN A 216 17.31 7.66 7.49
C GLN A 216 17.34 7.38 5.97
N LEU A 217 16.55 8.10 5.17
CA LEU A 217 16.52 7.92 3.72
C LEU A 217 17.90 8.17 3.09
N LYS A 218 18.70 9.10 3.64
CA LYS A 218 20.06 9.39 3.17
C LYS A 218 21.05 8.21 3.33
N VAL A 219 20.74 7.28 4.20
CA VAL A 219 21.58 6.11 4.46
C VAL A 219 20.98 4.80 3.96
N LEU A 220 19.84 4.87 3.26
CA LEU A 220 19.13 3.70 2.74
C LEU A 220 20.05 2.80 1.92
N ASP A 221 20.77 3.34 0.95
CA ASP A 221 21.67 2.59 0.06
C ASP A 221 22.86 1.91 0.78
N LYS A 222 23.12 2.27 2.04
CA LYS A 222 24.10 1.59 2.91
C LYS A 222 23.48 0.48 3.76
N ARG A 223 22.13 0.38 3.76
CA ARG A 223 21.37 -0.60 4.54
C ARG A 223 20.87 -1.77 3.69
N ILE A 224 20.92 -1.61 2.37
CA ILE A 224 20.62 -2.60 1.35
C ILE A 224 21.94 -3.22 0.88
#